data_1d6243f091b7e2de846c68163acd3b17
#
_entry.id   1d6243f091b7e2de846c68163acd3b17
#
_cell.length_a   1.000
_cell.length_b   1.000
_cell.length_c   1.000
_cell.angle_alpha   90.00
_cell.angle_beta   90.00
_cell.angle_gamma   90.00
#
_symmetry.space_group_name_H-M   'P 1'
#
loop_
_entity.id
_entity.type
_entity.pdbx_description
1 polymer ?
#
loop_
_entity_poly.entity_id
_entity_poly.type
_entity_poly.pdbx_seq_one_letter_code
_entity_poly.pdbx_strand_id
1 'polypeptide(L)'
;MAKFKAFLKRKDVEVSLKRYGIDALGAMAQGLFCTLLVGTILDTLGTQLGIGFLASPIVEINDVGYTIGKFASAMVGPAMAVAIGYALHAPAMVLFSLIPVGYATNVMGGAGGPLAVYVVTVVAAECGKIVSKETKIDILVTPIVTVLIGIGLAYFIASPIGKGAMAVGDVIKWATTQQPFVMGVLVSVIVGIALTLPISSAAICAALSLTGLAGGAALAGCCANMVGFAVISFRENGWGGVVSQGLGTSMLQMGNIVRNPRIWIPAIAASAITGPVATCVFKLEMNGAAVSSGMGTCGLVGPIGVWTGWANPSAEALLDGAQAIIPSAADWLGLALISIVLPAILAWLFGRLCRKLGWIKDGDLKLN
;
A
#
# COMPACT_ATOMS: atom_id res chain seq x y z
N MET A 1 -30.63 26.72 8.45
CA MET A 1 -29.24 26.49 7.99
C MET A 1 -28.16 26.95 8.97
N ALA A 2 -28.23 28.19 9.52
CA ALA A 2 -27.20 28.71 10.45
C ALA A 2 -27.04 27.87 11.73
N LYS A 3 -28.12 27.43 12.38
CA LYS A 3 -28.07 26.56 13.58
C LYS A 3 -27.43 25.20 13.30
N PHE A 4 -27.70 24.60 12.14
CA PHE A 4 -27.10 23.32 11.75
C PHE A 4 -25.58 23.45 11.47
N LYS A 5 -25.15 24.50 10.77
CA LYS A 5 -23.72 24.79 10.58
C LYS A 5 -22.99 25.02 11.91
N ALA A 6 -23.63 25.76 12.86
CA ALA A 6 -23.07 25.96 14.20
C ALA A 6 -22.94 24.63 14.97
N PHE A 7 -23.92 23.73 14.83
CA PHE A 7 -23.91 22.40 15.42
C PHE A 7 -22.77 21.55 14.85
N LEU A 8 -22.62 21.45 13.52
CA LEU A 8 -21.51 20.72 12.87
C LEU A 8 -20.15 21.28 13.29
N LYS A 9 -20.01 22.60 13.39
CA LYS A 9 -18.78 23.24 13.87
C LYS A 9 -18.48 22.87 15.32
N ARG A 10 -19.49 22.81 16.20
CA ARG A 10 -19.36 22.37 17.60
C ARG A 10 -18.85 20.90 17.67
N LYS A 11 -19.29 20.06 16.73
CA LYS A 11 -18.90 18.65 16.61
C LYS A 11 -17.59 18.44 15.87
N ASP A 12 -16.94 19.52 15.47
CA ASP A 12 -15.73 19.47 14.64
C ASP A 12 -15.90 18.66 13.33
N VAL A 13 -17.11 18.72 12.76
CA VAL A 13 -17.42 18.13 11.44
C VAL A 13 -17.23 19.20 10.38
N GLU A 14 -16.12 19.10 9.65
CA GLU A 14 -15.74 20.05 8.61
C GLU A 14 -15.36 19.31 7.34
N VAL A 15 -16.15 19.49 6.29
CA VAL A 15 -15.87 18.90 4.97
C VAL A 15 -14.84 19.76 4.25
N SER A 16 -13.60 19.31 4.22
CA SER A 16 -12.54 20.01 3.51
C SER A 16 -11.58 19.01 2.82
N LEU A 17 -11.06 19.42 1.66
CA LEU A 17 -10.06 18.61 0.93
C LEU A 17 -8.81 18.38 1.78
N LYS A 18 -8.41 19.37 2.58
CA LYS A 18 -7.27 19.21 3.48
C LYS A 18 -7.52 18.08 4.48
N ARG A 19 -8.66 18.13 5.17
CA ARG A 19 -8.98 17.18 6.25
C ARG A 19 -9.17 15.76 5.75
N TYR A 20 -9.94 15.58 4.68
CA TYR A 20 -10.19 14.25 4.14
C TYR A 20 -9.11 13.82 3.14
N GLY A 21 -8.74 14.66 2.17
CA GLY A 21 -7.80 14.30 1.11
C GLY A 21 -6.32 14.29 1.51
N ILE A 22 -5.93 14.95 2.60
CA ILE A 22 -4.53 15.02 3.03
C ILE A 22 -4.36 14.37 4.40
N ASP A 23 -5.03 14.89 5.42
CA ASP A 23 -4.77 14.47 6.80
C ASP A 23 -5.26 13.02 7.04
N ALA A 24 -6.49 12.68 6.60
CA ALA A 24 -7.05 11.35 6.76
C ALA A 24 -6.33 10.29 5.91
N LEU A 25 -5.95 10.61 4.64
CA LEU A 25 -5.18 9.69 3.80
C LEU A 25 -3.77 9.46 4.33
N GLY A 26 -3.11 10.51 4.83
CA GLY A 26 -1.79 10.40 5.47
C GLY A 26 -1.84 9.53 6.72
N ALA A 27 -2.84 9.74 7.57
CA ALA A 27 -3.05 8.93 8.78
C ALA A 27 -3.38 7.46 8.44
N MET A 28 -4.20 7.22 7.41
CA MET A 28 -4.47 5.87 6.93
C MET A 28 -3.18 5.13 6.56
N ALA A 29 -2.28 5.79 5.82
CA ALA A 29 -1.00 5.21 5.44
C ALA A 29 -0.12 4.89 6.67
N GLN A 30 -0.17 5.70 7.73
CA GLN A 30 0.53 5.41 8.99
C GLN A 30 -0.06 4.18 9.69
N GLY A 31 -1.39 4.05 9.74
CA GLY A 31 -2.06 2.86 10.30
C GLY A 31 -1.67 1.58 9.55
N LEU A 32 -1.63 1.64 8.23
CA LEU A 32 -1.18 0.53 7.38
C LEU A 32 0.30 0.20 7.65
N PHE A 33 1.16 1.21 7.80
CA PHE A 33 2.56 1.04 8.10
C PHE A 33 2.78 0.28 9.42
N CYS A 34 2.12 0.71 10.48
CA CYS A 34 2.30 0.14 11.83
C CYS A 34 1.83 -1.32 11.94
N THR A 35 1.06 -1.81 11.01
CA THR A 35 0.46 -3.15 11.05
C THR A 35 0.91 -4.03 9.89
N LEU A 36 0.41 -3.78 8.68
CA LEU A 36 0.71 -4.64 7.53
C LEU A 36 2.21 -4.66 7.24
N LEU A 37 2.84 -3.50 7.16
CA LEU A 37 4.25 -3.41 6.80
C LEU A 37 5.17 -3.99 7.88
N VAL A 38 4.98 -3.59 9.13
CA VAL A 38 5.76 -4.14 10.26
C VAL A 38 5.53 -5.64 10.36
N GLY A 39 4.28 -6.11 10.20
CA GLY A 39 3.96 -7.53 10.20
C GLY A 39 4.66 -8.29 9.09
N THR A 40 4.63 -7.77 7.87
CA THR A 40 5.31 -8.39 6.71
C THR A 40 6.82 -8.41 6.89
N ILE A 41 7.43 -7.34 7.44
CA ILE A 41 8.86 -7.31 7.75
C ILE A 41 9.22 -8.39 8.76
N LEU A 42 8.47 -8.53 9.85
CA LEU A 42 8.71 -9.54 10.88
C LEU A 42 8.58 -10.97 10.34
N ASP A 43 7.56 -11.25 9.54
CA ASP A 43 7.37 -12.55 8.90
C ASP A 43 8.50 -12.86 7.91
N THR A 44 8.92 -11.87 7.12
CA THR A 44 10.01 -12.04 6.15
C THR A 44 11.33 -12.30 6.85
N LEU A 45 11.66 -11.54 7.89
CA LEU A 45 12.87 -11.77 8.69
C LEU A 45 12.84 -13.15 9.37
N GLY A 46 11.68 -13.54 9.92
CA GLY A 46 11.50 -14.84 10.54
C GLY A 46 11.77 -15.98 9.58
N THR A 47 11.10 -15.96 8.43
CA THR A 47 11.16 -17.05 7.44
C THR A 47 12.48 -17.09 6.68
N GLN A 48 13.02 -15.92 6.25
CA GLN A 48 14.21 -15.87 5.40
C GLN A 48 15.52 -15.96 6.20
N LEU A 49 15.57 -15.41 7.40
CA LEU A 49 16.75 -15.51 8.27
C LEU A 49 16.71 -16.71 9.24
N GLY A 50 15.63 -17.50 9.20
CA GLY A 50 15.46 -18.67 10.07
C GLY A 50 15.31 -18.30 11.56
N ILE A 51 14.79 -17.09 11.87
CA ILE A 51 14.59 -16.66 13.25
C ILE A 51 13.35 -17.37 13.81
N GLY A 52 13.55 -18.50 14.48
CA GLY A 52 12.50 -19.42 14.86
C GLY A 52 11.31 -18.80 15.60
N PHE A 53 11.54 -17.90 16.58
CA PHE A 53 10.46 -17.27 17.34
C PHE A 53 9.58 -16.31 16.51
N LEU A 54 10.08 -15.79 15.39
CA LEU A 54 9.30 -14.98 14.44
C LEU A 54 8.59 -15.84 13.40
N ALA A 55 9.23 -16.92 12.95
CA ALA A 55 8.71 -17.81 11.91
C ALA A 55 7.66 -18.80 12.45
N SER A 56 7.78 -19.19 13.72
CA SER A 56 6.89 -20.19 14.33
C SER A 56 5.54 -19.58 14.68
N PRO A 57 4.43 -20.27 14.36
CA PRO A 57 3.11 -19.87 14.83
C PRO A 57 3.06 -19.89 16.36
N ILE A 58 2.51 -18.82 16.96
CA ILE A 58 2.27 -18.72 18.40
C ILE A 58 0.98 -19.46 18.75
N VAL A 59 0.00 -19.41 17.87
CA VAL A 59 -1.31 -20.04 18.02
C VAL A 59 -1.88 -20.38 16.64
N GLU A 60 -2.70 -21.42 16.60
CA GLU A 60 -3.50 -21.78 15.42
C GLU A 60 -4.94 -21.38 15.65
N ILE A 61 -5.53 -20.67 14.70
CA ILE A 61 -6.93 -20.25 14.71
C ILE A 61 -7.56 -20.67 13.38
N ASN A 62 -8.57 -21.53 13.41
CA ASN A 62 -9.23 -22.08 12.22
C ASN A 62 -8.22 -22.66 11.20
N ASP A 63 -7.33 -23.52 11.65
CA ASP A 63 -6.27 -24.19 10.87
C ASP A 63 -5.26 -23.24 10.22
N VAL A 64 -5.24 -21.97 10.65
CA VAL A 64 -4.25 -20.98 10.22
C VAL A 64 -3.30 -20.68 11.36
N GLY A 65 -2.02 -20.97 11.17
CA GLY A 65 -0.97 -20.61 12.11
C GLY A 65 -0.71 -19.10 12.12
N TYR A 66 -0.82 -18.46 13.27
CA TYR A 66 -0.56 -17.04 13.47
C TYR A 66 0.81 -16.82 14.10
N THR A 67 1.70 -16.22 13.33
CA THR A 67 2.99 -15.67 13.78
C THR A 67 2.79 -14.27 14.38
N ILE A 68 3.83 -13.67 14.97
CA ILE A 68 3.81 -12.27 15.43
C ILE A 68 3.45 -11.34 14.25
N GLY A 69 4.09 -11.55 13.10
CA GLY A 69 3.86 -10.74 11.91
C GLY A 69 2.45 -10.89 11.35
N LYS A 70 1.89 -12.10 11.31
CA LYS A 70 0.51 -12.33 10.88
C LYS A 70 -0.52 -11.66 11.79
N PHE A 71 -0.30 -11.65 13.11
CA PHE A 71 -1.16 -10.91 14.01
C PHE A 71 -1.16 -9.42 13.72
N ALA A 72 0.02 -8.82 13.51
CA ALA A 72 0.13 -7.42 13.15
C ALA A 72 -0.57 -7.14 11.82
N SER A 73 -0.32 -7.95 10.79
CA SER A 73 -0.91 -7.78 9.45
C SER A 73 -2.43 -7.97 9.44
N ALA A 74 -2.98 -8.85 10.28
CA ALA A 74 -4.42 -9.05 10.40
C ALA A 74 -5.16 -7.80 10.93
N MET A 75 -4.47 -6.92 11.65
CA MET A 75 -5.04 -5.69 12.22
C MET A 75 -4.95 -4.47 11.29
N VAL A 76 -4.61 -4.65 10.02
CA VAL A 76 -4.46 -3.54 9.07
C VAL A 76 -5.72 -2.67 8.93
N GLY A 77 -6.89 -3.29 8.77
CA GLY A 77 -8.16 -2.56 8.68
C GLY A 77 -8.49 -1.74 9.93
N PRO A 78 -8.48 -2.34 11.13
CA PRO A 78 -8.62 -1.64 12.40
C PRO A 78 -7.66 -0.47 12.58
N ALA A 79 -6.37 -0.68 12.30
CA ALA A 79 -5.35 0.35 12.49
C ALA A 79 -5.55 1.53 11.54
N MET A 80 -5.86 1.28 10.26
CA MET A 80 -6.20 2.34 9.32
C MET A 80 -7.44 3.14 9.80
N ALA A 81 -8.48 2.46 10.25
CA ALA A 81 -9.71 3.11 10.71
C ALA A 81 -9.48 3.98 11.94
N VAL A 82 -8.74 3.48 12.92
CA VAL A 82 -8.38 4.26 14.12
C VAL A 82 -7.50 5.46 13.77
N ALA A 83 -6.52 5.28 12.89
CA ALA A 83 -5.64 6.37 12.45
C ALA A 83 -6.43 7.48 11.73
N ILE A 84 -7.35 7.12 10.83
CA ILE A 84 -8.25 8.07 10.17
C ILE A 84 -9.12 8.81 11.21
N GLY A 85 -9.75 8.07 12.11
CA GLY A 85 -10.58 8.67 13.17
C GLY A 85 -9.78 9.63 14.06
N TYR A 86 -8.56 9.29 14.39
CA TYR A 86 -7.64 10.15 15.14
C TYR A 86 -7.33 11.45 14.39
N ALA A 87 -7.00 11.36 13.11
CA ALA A 87 -6.75 12.53 12.26
C ALA A 87 -8.01 13.41 12.09
N LEU A 88 -9.20 12.82 12.17
CA LEU A 88 -10.47 13.52 12.14
C LEU A 88 -10.91 14.06 13.52
N HIS A 89 -10.05 13.95 14.54
CA HIS A 89 -10.30 14.35 15.92
C HIS A 89 -11.55 13.67 16.53
N ALA A 90 -11.76 12.41 16.19
CA ALA A 90 -12.89 11.65 16.72
C ALA A 90 -12.73 11.42 18.23
N PRO A 91 -13.82 11.56 19.03
CA PRO A 91 -13.80 11.23 20.47
C PRO A 91 -13.43 9.76 20.71
N ALA A 92 -12.89 9.44 21.89
CA ALA A 92 -12.41 8.10 22.23
C ALA A 92 -13.44 6.99 21.96
N MET A 93 -14.72 7.20 22.31
CA MET A 93 -15.77 6.21 22.06
C MET A 93 -15.98 5.93 20.58
N VAL A 94 -15.88 6.96 19.74
CA VAL A 94 -15.93 6.80 18.27
C VAL A 94 -14.70 6.05 17.78
N LEU A 95 -13.48 6.43 18.23
CA LEU A 95 -12.23 5.74 17.85
C LEU A 95 -12.29 4.26 18.13
N PHE A 96 -12.72 3.85 19.33
CA PHE A 96 -12.83 2.45 19.68
C PHE A 96 -13.87 1.70 18.84
N SER A 97 -14.96 2.38 18.49
CA SER A 97 -16.03 1.84 17.65
C SER A 97 -15.63 1.69 16.19
N LEU A 98 -14.58 2.39 15.72
CA LEU A 98 -14.04 2.25 14.38
C LEU A 98 -13.21 0.95 14.21
N ILE A 99 -12.78 0.30 15.30
CA ILE A 99 -12.00 -0.96 15.23
C ILE A 99 -12.78 -2.04 14.46
N PRO A 100 -13.99 -2.46 14.88
CA PRO A 100 -14.77 -3.44 14.15
C PRO A 100 -15.21 -2.96 12.77
N VAL A 101 -15.43 -1.66 12.58
CA VAL A 101 -15.75 -1.07 11.27
C VAL A 101 -14.60 -1.26 10.30
N GLY A 102 -13.38 -0.93 10.71
CA GLY A 102 -12.18 -1.10 9.89
C GLY A 102 -11.91 -2.56 9.53
N TYR A 103 -12.08 -3.48 10.50
CA TYR A 103 -11.91 -4.90 10.27
C TYR A 103 -12.89 -5.43 9.22
N ALA A 104 -14.19 -5.23 9.47
CA ALA A 104 -15.24 -5.70 8.58
C ALA A 104 -15.09 -5.13 7.16
N THR A 105 -14.84 -3.82 7.06
CA THR A 105 -14.69 -3.14 5.77
C THR A 105 -13.49 -3.65 4.97
N ASN A 106 -12.35 -3.86 5.62
CA ASN A 106 -11.15 -4.36 4.96
C ASN A 106 -11.36 -5.78 4.42
N VAL A 107 -11.99 -6.65 5.21
CA VAL A 107 -12.31 -8.03 4.80
C VAL A 107 -13.28 -8.03 3.62
N MET A 108 -14.36 -7.25 3.68
CA MET A 108 -15.35 -7.17 2.58
C MET A 108 -14.80 -6.53 1.32
N GLY A 109 -13.81 -5.63 1.45
CA GLY A 109 -13.22 -4.88 0.33
C GLY A 109 -12.13 -5.65 -0.43
N GLY A 110 -11.55 -6.71 0.16
CA GLY A 110 -10.50 -7.50 -0.48
C GLY A 110 -9.36 -6.64 -0.99
N ALA A 111 -9.02 -6.73 -2.28
CA ALA A 111 -7.97 -5.92 -2.91
C ALA A 111 -8.22 -4.40 -2.82
N GLY A 112 -9.48 -3.97 -2.78
CA GLY A 112 -9.89 -2.59 -2.54
C GLY A 112 -10.07 -2.25 -1.06
N GLY A 113 -9.73 -3.16 -0.15
CA GLY A 113 -9.94 -3.02 1.29
C GLY A 113 -9.47 -1.68 1.87
N PRO A 114 -8.23 -1.24 1.63
CA PRO A 114 -7.75 0.04 2.14
C PRO A 114 -8.58 1.24 1.69
N LEU A 115 -8.99 1.30 0.42
CA LEU A 115 -9.85 2.36 -0.09
C LEU A 115 -11.25 2.30 0.50
N ALA A 116 -11.80 1.10 0.66
CA ALA A 116 -13.09 0.91 1.31
C ALA A 116 -13.04 1.37 2.78
N VAL A 117 -12.01 0.99 3.52
CA VAL A 117 -11.79 1.44 4.91
C VAL A 117 -11.72 2.96 4.97
N TYR A 118 -11.00 3.59 4.05
CA TYR A 118 -10.92 5.05 4.01
C TYR A 118 -12.30 5.69 3.89
N VAL A 119 -13.07 5.31 2.86
CA VAL A 119 -14.39 5.91 2.60
C VAL A 119 -15.37 5.66 3.75
N VAL A 120 -15.47 4.41 4.18
CA VAL A 120 -16.40 4.00 5.25
C VAL A 120 -16.05 4.66 6.57
N THR A 121 -14.77 4.68 6.93
CA THR A 121 -14.31 5.22 8.21
C THR A 121 -14.53 6.72 8.30
N VAL A 122 -14.28 7.49 7.23
CA VAL A 122 -14.57 8.93 7.21
C VAL A 122 -16.04 9.18 7.54
N VAL A 123 -16.95 8.47 6.87
CA VAL A 123 -18.40 8.64 7.12
C VAL A 123 -18.79 8.18 8.53
N ALA A 124 -18.32 7.00 8.96
CA ALA A 124 -18.64 6.46 10.29
C ALA A 124 -18.12 7.35 11.42
N ALA A 125 -16.89 7.88 11.28
CA ALA A 125 -16.30 8.78 12.25
C ALA A 125 -17.09 10.10 12.37
N GLU A 126 -17.44 10.72 11.23
CA GLU A 126 -18.20 11.97 11.25
C GLU A 126 -19.63 11.76 11.81
N CYS A 127 -20.30 10.67 11.46
CA CYS A 127 -21.60 10.31 12.05
C CYS A 127 -21.47 10.03 13.56
N GLY A 128 -20.44 9.32 13.98
CA GLY A 128 -20.15 9.09 15.40
C GLY A 128 -19.92 10.39 16.18
N LYS A 129 -19.17 11.34 15.61
CA LYS A 129 -18.96 12.68 16.20
C LYS A 129 -20.26 13.45 16.36
N ILE A 130 -21.17 13.38 15.37
CA ILE A 130 -22.46 14.06 15.41
C ILE A 130 -23.28 13.62 16.62
N VAL A 131 -23.33 12.33 16.92
CA VAL A 131 -24.15 11.79 18.01
C VAL A 131 -23.45 11.80 19.37
N SER A 132 -22.12 11.85 19.40
CA SER A 132 -21.33 11.81 20.64
C SER A 132 -21.70 12.94 21.59
N LYS A 133 -21.94 12.58 22.85
CA LYS A 133 -22.33 13.49 23.95
C LYS A 133 -23.63 14.27 23.72
N GLU A 134 -24.54 13.76 22.88
CA GLU A 134 -25.89 14.38 22.70
C GLU A 134 -26.97 13.68 23.54
N THR A 135 -26.68 12.51 24.09
CA THR A 135 -27.65 11.74 24.88
C THR A 135 -27.12 11.43 26.28
N LYS A 136 -28.02 11.19 27.24
CA LYS A 136 -27.63 10.78 28.60
C LYS A 136 -27.01 9.37 28.65
N ILE A 137 -27.27 8.55 27.64
CA ILE A 137 -26.78 7.18 27.48
C ILE A 137 -25.73 7.11 26.35
N ASP A 138 -24.89 8.12 26.25
CA ASP A 138 -23.87 8.28 25.21
C ASP A 138 -22.97 7.05 25.04
N ILE A 139 -22.65 6.39 26.16
CA ILE A 139 -21.81 5.17 26.20
C ILE A 139 -22.37 4.03 25.33
N LEU A 140 -23.68 3.99 25.09
CA LEU A 140 -24.34 3.01 24.21
C LEU A 140 -24.65 3.60 22.83
N VAL A 141 -25.17 4.81 22.78
CA VAL A 141 -25.65 5.42 21.53
C VAL A 141 -24.51 5.69 20.57
N THR A 142 -23.41 6.27 21.02
CA THR A 142 -22.28 6.61 20.16
C THR A 142 -21.63 5.36 19.53
N PRO A 143 -21.27 4.28 20.26
CA PRO A 143 -20.76 3.06 19.65
C PRO A 143 -21.76 2.38 18.69
N ILE A 144 -23.01 2.24 19.10
CA ILE A 144 -24.03 1.59 18.28
C ILE A 144 -24.19 2.31 16.94
N VAL A 145 -24.34 3.63 16.97
CA VAL A 145 -24.50 4.44 15.74
C VAL A 145 -23.25 4.32 14.86
N THR A 146 -22.06 4.46 15.44
CA THR A 146 -20.81 4.38 14.68
C THR A 146 -20.64 3.03 14.02
N VAL A 147 -20.87 1.92 14.73
CA VAL A 147 -20.74 0.56 14.24
C VAL A 147 -21.80 0.24 13.20
N LEU A 148 -23.07 0.55 13.46
CA LEU A 148 -24.17 0.27 12.53
C LEU A 148 -24.01 1.05 11.22
N ILE A 149 -23.70 2.33 11.29
CA ILE A 149 -23.48 3.14 10.08
C ILE A 149 -22.24 2.65 9.35
N GLY A 150 -21.13 2.38 10.06
CA GLY A 150 -19.88 1.95 9.46
C GLY A 150 -20.03 0.59 8.78
N ILE A 151 -20.47 -0.45 9.51
CA ILE A 151 -20.61 -1.80 8.93
C ILE A 151 -21.77 -1.84 7.91
N GLY A 152 -22.87 -1.13 8.16
CA GLY A 152 -23.96 -1.02 7.22
C GLY A 152 -23.50 -0.41 5.89
N LEU A 153 -22.73 0.69 5.93
CA LEU A 153 -22.18 1.30 4.73
C LEU A 153 -21.16 0.35 4.04
N ALA A 154 -20.30 -0.32 4.82
CA ALA A 154 -19.35 -1.29 4.30
C ALA A 154 -20.03 -2.41 3.50
N TYR A 155 -21.17 -2.90 4.00
CA TYR A 155 -21.94 -3.94 3.32
C TYR A 155 -22.35 -3.54 1.90
N PHE A 156 -22.70 -2.28 1.68
CA PHE A 156 -23.12 -1.80 0.37
C PHE A 156 -21.97 -1.39 -0.55
N ILE A 157 -20.89 -0.79 -0.02
CA ILE A 157 -19.87 -0.17 -0.86
C ILE A 157 -18.52 -0.89 -0.89
N ALA A 158 -18.18 -1.73 0.12
CA ALA A 158 -16.85 -2.34 0.18
C ALA A 158 -16.61 -3.31 -0.97
N SER A 159 -17.58 -4.18 -1.29
CA SER A 159 -17.48 -5.13 -2.41
C SER A 159 -17.41 -4.43 -3.79
N PRO A 160 -18.25 -3.43 -4.10
CA PRO A 160 -18.06 -2.62 -5.33
C PRO A 160 -16.69 -1.96 -5.45
N ILE A 161 -16.15 -1.42 -4.35
CA ILE A 161 -14.79 -0.85 -4.34
C ILE A 161 -13.75 -1.95 -4.61
N GLY A 162 -13.92 -3.13 -4.01
CA GLY A 162 -13.08 -4.29 -4.27
C GLY A 162 -13.07 -4.72 -5.74
N LYS A 163 -14.24 -4.78 -6.36
CA LYS A 163 -14.38 -5.06 -7.80
C LYS A 163 -13.68 -3.98 -8.65
N GLY A 164 -13.80 -2.70 -8.27
CA GLY A 164 -13.08 -1.61 -8.94
C GLY A 164 -11.56 -1.76 -8.85
N ALA A 165 -11.03 -2.19 -7.70
CA ALA A 165 -9.61 -2.49 -7.56
C ALA A 165 -9.19 -3.69 -8.43
N MET A 166 -10.03 -4.72 -8.54
CA MET A 166 -9.76 -5.87 -9.42
C MET A 166 -9.83 -5.52 -10.90
N ALA A 167 -10.58 -4.50 -11.32
CA ALA A 167 -10.56 -4.01 -12.70
C ALA A 167 -9.16 -3.49 -13.11
N VAL A 168 -8.38 -2.96 -12.16
CA VAL A 168 -6.94 -2.67 -12.40
C VAL A 168 -6.19 -3.95 -12.70
N GLY A 169 -6.52 -5.06 -12.04
CA GLY A 169 -5.98 -6.38 -12.31
C GLY A 169 -6.28 -6.85 -13.75
N ASP A 170 -7.49 -6.62 -14.25
CA ASP A 170 -7.84 -6.99 -15.63
C ASP A 170 -6.98 -6.24 -16.66
N VAL A 171 -6.68 -4.95 -16.39
CA VAL A 171 -5.77 -4.17 -17.24
C VAL A 171 -4.33 -4.72 -17.16
N ILE A 172 -3.88 -5.12 -15.97
CA ILE A 172 -2.56 -5.76 -15.79
C ILE A 172 -2.53 -7.08 -16.58
N LYS A 173 -3.56 -7.92 -16.45
CA LYS A 173 -3.67 -9.18 -17.19
C LYS A 173 -3.63 -8.96 -18.70
N TRP A 174 -4.32 -7.95 -19.22
CA TRP A 174 -4.20 -7.59 -20.62
C TRP A 174 -2.77 -7.14 -20.97
N ALA A 175 -2.12 -6.35 -20.11
CA ALA A 175 -0.75 -5.88 -20.34
C ALA A 175 0.26 -7.04 -20.40
N THR A 176 0.05 -8.14 -19.64
CA THR A 176 0.94 -9.31 -19.66
C THR A 176 0.94 -10.07 -21.00
N THR A 177 -0.08 -9.89 -21.83
CA THR A 177 -0.15 -10.52 -23.16
C THR A 177 0.65 -9.75 -24.23
N GLN A 178 1.21 -8.60 -23.89
CA GLN A 178 1.95 -7.76 -24.82
C GLN A 178 3.40 -8.23 -24.97
N GLN A 179 4.10 -7.70 -25.99
CA GLN A 179 5.54 -7.94 -26.16
C GLN A 179 6.33 -7.49 -24.90
N PRO A 180 7.46 -8.13 -24.55
CA PRO A 180 8.20 -7.89 -23.31
C PRO A 180 8.53 -6.41 -23.02
N PHE A 181 8.84 -5.62 -24.05
CA PHE A 181 9.10 -4.19 -23.88
C PHE A 181 7.84 -3.43 -23.45
N VAL A 182 6.74 -3.60 -24.18
CA VAL A 182 5.46 -2.93 -23.90
C VAL A 182 4.87 -3.43 -22.57
N MET A 183 4.91 -4.75 -22.35
CA MET A 183 4.55 -5.37 -21.07
C MET A 183 5.34 -4.76 -19.93
N GLY A 184 6.67 -4.65 -20.09
CA GLY A 184 7.55 -4.04 -19.10
C GLY A 184 7.12 -2.62 -18.71
N VAL A 185 6.82 -1.77 -19.70
CA VAL A 185 6.33 -0.40 -19.44
C VAL A 185 4.97 -0.42 -18.74
N LEU A 186 3.99 -1.13 -19.30
CA LEU A 186 2.62 -1.09 -18.82
C LEU A 186 2.49 -1.69 -17.43
N VAL A 187 3.00 -2.90 -17.22
CA VAL A 187 2.90 -3.59 -15.94
C VAL A 187 3.62 -2.81 -14.85
N SER A 188 4.85 -2.33 -15.10
CA SER A 188 5.62 -1.59 -14.10
C SER A 188 4.93 -0.27 -13.71
N VAL A 189 4.41 0.47 -14.67
CA VAL A 189 3.71 1.74 -14.40
C VAL A 189 2.40 1.48 -13.64
N ILE A 190 1.58 0.55 -14.11
CA ILE A 190 0.25 0.30 -13.51
C ILE A 190 0.40 -0.25 -12.09
N VAL A 191 1.27 -1.26 -11.88
CA VAL A 191 1.45 -1.85 -10.55
C VAL A 191 2.18 -0.88 -9.60
N GLY A 192 3.13 -0.10 -10.09
CA GLY A 192 3.78 0.96 -9.31
C GLY A 192 2.81 2.05 -8.86
N ILE A 193 1.87 2.46 -9.72
CA ILE A 193 0.77 3.35 -9.37
C ILE A 193 -0.15 2.68 -8.35
N ALA A 194 -0.55 1.43 -8.58
CA ALA A 194 -1.42 0.67 -7.70
C ALA A 194 -0.85 0.55 -6.27
N LEU A 195 0.47 0.35 -6.14
CA LEU A 195 1.16 0.30 -4.84
C LEU A 195 1.03 1.61 -4.05
N THR A 196 1.07 2.74 -4.74
CA THR A 196 0.98 4.07 -4.10
C THR A 196 -0.46 4.48 -3.80
N LEU A 197 -1.42 3.99 -4.59
CA LEU A 197 -2.85 4.20 -4.35
C LEU A 197 -3.33 3.43 -3.10
N PRO A 198 -4.44 3.84 -2.48
CA PRO A 198 -5.04 3.13 -1.35
C PRO A 198 -5.75 1.83 -1.79
N ILE A 199 -5.05 0.99 -2.55
CA ILE A 199 -5.48 -0.35 -2.96
C ILE A 199 -4.34 -1.34 -2.69
N SER A 200 -4.65 -2.63 -2.61
CA SER A 200 -3.63 -3.64 -2.34
C SER A 200 -3.05 -4.20 -3.64
N SER A 201 -1.93 -3.61 -4.11
CA SER A 201 -1.17 -4.15 -5.25
C SER A 201 -0.74 -5.60 -5.02
N ALA A 202 -0.35 -5.94 -3.79
CA ALA A 202 0.01 -7.29 -3.39
C ALA A 202 -1.16 -8.28 -3.58
N ALA A 203 -2.37 -7.90 -3.15
CA ALA A 203 -3.56 -8.73 -3.33
C ALA A 203 -3.97 -8.86 -4.80
N ILE A 204 -3.81 -7.80 -5.59
CA ILE A 204 -4.04 -7.85 -7.05
C ILE A 204 -3.05 -8.81 -7.70
N CYS A 205 -1.75 -8.68 -7.43
CA CYS A 205 -0.72 -9.54 -8.00
C CYS A 205 -0.91 -11.01 -7.59
N ALA A 206 -1.28 -11.27 -6.34
CA ALA A 206 -1.61 -12.63 -5.87
C ALA A 206 -2.82 -13.21 -6.60
N ALA A 207 -3.91 -12.43 -6.74
CA ALA A 207 -5.12 -12.88 -7.43
C ALA A 207 -4.91 -13.16 -8.92
N LEU A 208 -3.90 -12.52 -9.53
CA LEU A 208 -3.50 -12.75 -10.93
C LEU A 208 -2.43 -13.82 -11.07
N SER A 209 -1.92 -14.39 -9.98
CA SER A 209 -0.73 -15.28 -9.98
C SER A 209 0.43 -14.65 -10.75
N LEU A 210 0.71 -13.35 -10.51
CA LEU A 210 1.64 -12.58 -11.33
C LEU A 210 3.09 -12.95 -11.00
N THR A 211 3.60 -13.94 -11.72
CA THR A 211 4.96 -14.52 -11.59
C THR A 211 5.78 -14.28 -12.87
N GLY A 212 6.94 -14.88 -12.96
CA GLY A 212 7.83 -14.82 -14.11
C GLY A 212 8.23 -13.41 -14.49
N LEU A 213 8.36 -13.15 -15.78
CA LEU A 213 8.82 -11.89 -16.35
C LEU A 213 7.86 -10.72 -16.05
N ALA A 214 6.54 -10.99 -16.05
CA ALA A 214 5.54 -9.99 -15.72
C ALA A 214 5.59 -9.60 -14.23
N GLY A 215 5.84 -10.58 -13.35
CA GLY A 215 6.11 -10.33 -11.94
C GLY A 215 7.36 -9.49 -11.71
N GLY A 216 8.43 -9.73 -12.50
CA GLY A 216 9.64 -8.92 -12.50
C GLY A 216 9.39 -7.47 -12.93
N ALA A 217 8.53 -7.24 -13.93
CA ALA A 217 8.11 -5.90 -14.34
C ALA A 217 7.30 -5.19 -13.23
N ALA A 218 6.39 -5.92 -12.58
CA ALA A 218 5.61 -5.38 -11.45
C ALA A 218 6.52 -4.95 -10.30
N LEU A 219 7.47 -5.82 -9.94
CA LEU A 219 8.50 -5.51 -8.94
C LEU A 219 9.25 -4.22 -9.29
N ALA A 220 9.74 -4.10 -10.54
CA ALA A 220 10.47 -2.93 -10.99
C ALA A 220 9.66 -1.63 -10.80
N GLY A 221 8.37 -1.64 -11.13
CA GLY A 221 7.47 -0.53 -10.95
C GLY A 221 7.24 -0.17 -9.48
N CYS A 222 7.03 -1.17 -8.63
CA CYS A 222 6.90 -1.00 -7.19
C CYS A 222 8.17 -0.40 -6.57
N CYS A 223 9.34 -0.94 -6.90
CA CYS A 223 10.62 -0.41 -6.44
C CYS A 223 10.84 1.02 -6.91
N ALA A 224 10.47 1.35 -8.16
CA ALA A 224 10.62 2.70 -8.69
C ALA A 224 9.75 3.72 -7.94
N ASN A 225 8.55 3.35 -7.50
CA ASN A 225 7.73 4.23 -6.68
C ASN A 225 8.28 4.37 -5.26
N MET A 226 8.68 3.29 -4.61
CA MET A 226 9.16 3.33 -3.23
C MET A 226 10.51 4.03 -3.11
N VAL A 227 11.53 3.52 -3.80
CA VAL A 227 12.88 4.10 -3.80
C VAL A 227 12.87 5.48 -4.44
N GLY A 228 12.05 5.68 -5.48
CA GLY A 228 11.88 6.96 -6.14
C GLY A 228 11.42 8.04 -5.16
N PHE A 229 10.33 7.84 -4.45
CA PHE A 229 9.85 8.80 -3.45
C PHE A 229 10.83 8.98 -2.28
N ALA A 230 11.48 7.89 -1.83
CA ALA A 230 12.51 7.97 -0.79
C ALA A 230 13.62 8.96 -1.18
N VAL A 231 14.12 8.87 -2.42
CA VAL A 231 15.23 9.69 -2.91
C VAL A 231 14.81 11.12 -3.21
N ILE A 232 13.69 11.33 -3.93
CA ILE A 232 13.27 12.70 -4.31
C ILE A 232 12.82 13.55 -3.12
N SER A 233 12.36 12.89 -2.04
CA SER A 233 11.91 13.55 -0.80
C SER A 233 12.99 13.63 0.28
N PHE A 234 14.23 13.20 -0.02
CA PHE A 234 15.31 13.14 0.97
C PHE A 234 15.59 14.50 1.65
N ARG A 235 15.47 15.60 0.88
CA ARG A 235 15.71 16.95 1.42
C ARG A 235 14.71 17.33 2.50
N GLU A 236 13.46 16.89 2.37
CA GLU A 236 12.38 17.22 3.28
C GLU A 236 12.28 16.25 4.47
N ASN A 237 12.61 14.98 4.26
CA ASN A 237 12.30 13.90 5.22
C ASN A 237 13.54 13.17 5.76
N GLY A 238 14.74 13.45 5.20
CA GLY A 238 15.99 12.82 5.65
C GLY A 238 15.97 11.30 5.61
N TRP A 239 16.80 10.67 6.44
CA TRP A 239 16.91 9.21 6.52
C TRP A 239 15.62 8.51 7.01
N GLY A 240 14.86 9.17 7.90
CA GLY A 240 13.54 8.66 8.33
C GLY A 240 12.59 8.50 7.15
N GLY A 241 12.58 9.48 6.23
CA GLY A 241 11.82 9.41 4.99
C GLY A 241 12.31 8.32 4.02
N VAL A 242 13.62 8.07 3.96
CA VAL A 242 14.18 6.98 3.15
C VAL A 242 13.71 5.62 3.66
N VAL A 243 13.79 5.39 4.95
CA VAL A 243 13.35 4.11 5.54
C VAL A 243 11.84 3.95 5.41
N SER A 244 11.05 4.98 5.79
CA SER A 244 9.60 4.87 5.80
C SER A 244 8.99 4.70 4.40
N GLN A 245 9.57 5.29 3.37
CA GLN A 245 9.09 5.16 1.99
C GLN A 245 9.81 4.05 1.23
N GLY A 246 11.13 3.93 1.36
CA GLY A 246 11.94 2.96 0.63
C GLY A 246 11.78 1.53 1.13
N LEU A 247 11.67 1.32 2.43
CA LEU A 247 11.41 0.00 3.04
C LEU A 247 9.98 -0.15 3.56
N GLY A 248 9.26 0.96 3.71
CA GLY A 248 7.88 0.97 4.17
C GLY A 248 6.89 1.01 3.01
N THR A 249 6.40 2.19 2.64
CA THR A 249 5.44 2.35 1.53
C THR A 249 5.46 3.75 0.93
N SER A 250 5.33 3.82 -0.41
CA SER A 250 5.12 5.07 -1.14
C SER A 250 3.74 5.71 -0.87
N MET A 251 2.78 4.95 -0.34
CA MET A 251 1.44 5.45 0.01
C MET A 251 1.49 6.62 1.02
N LEU A 252 2.56 6.75 1.82
CA LEU A 252 2.78 7.89 2.72
C LEU A 252 2.74 9.24 1.98
N GLN A 253 3.07 9.25 0.68
CA GLN A 253 2.98 10.46 -0.15
C GLN A 253 1.57 10.72 -0.70
N MET A 254 0.58 9.87 -0.40
CA MET A 254 -0.75 9.98 -1.02
C MET A 254 -1.42 11.33 -0.72
N GLY A 255 -1.32 11.83 0.52
CA GLY A 255 -1.80 13.15 0.89
C GLY A 255 -1.14 14.29 0.08
N ASN A 256 0.16 14.18 -0.16
CA ASN A 256 0.91 15.13 -0.97
C ASN A 256 0.57 15.02 -2.45
N ILE A 257 0.36 13.80 -2.98
CA ILE A 257 -0.07 13.55 -4.36
C ILE A 257 -1.43 14.18 -4.62
N VAL A 258 -2.38 14.06 -3.70
CA VAL A 258 -3.69 14.74 -3.80
C VAL A 258 -3.53 16.26 -3.85
N ARG A 259 -2.58 16.81 -3.10
CA ARG A 259 -2.27 18.25 -3.09
C ARG A 259 -1.55 18.71 -4.36
N ASN A 260 -0.58 17.95 -4.83
CA ASN A 260 0.20 18.22 -6.04
C ASN A 260 0.49 16.91 -6.80
N PRO A 261 -0.36 16.49 -7.76
CA PRO A 261 -0.16 15.23 -8.49
C PRO A 261 1.15 15.16 -9.28
N ARG A 262 1.78 16.31 -9.57
CA ARG A 262 3.05 16.37 -10.35
C ARG A 262 4.22 15.75 -9.62
N ILE A 263 4.15 15.62 -8.29
CA ILE A 263 5.21 14.96 -7.50
C ILE A 263 5.34 13.47 -7.81
N TRP A 264 4.31 12.87 -8.42
CA TRP A 264 4.32 11.45 -8.79
C TRP A 264 5.04 11.18 -10.12
N ILE A 265 5.14 12.19 -10.99
CA ILE A 265 5.74 12.05 -12.33
C ILE A 265 7.14 11.42 -12.31
N PRO A 266 8.08 11.82 -11.42
CA PRO A 266 9.41 11.23 -11.37
C PRO A 266 9.41 9.71 -11.12
N ALA A 267 8.57 9.23 -10.20
CA ALA A 267 8.46 7.82 -9.88
C ALA A 267 7.81 7.01 -11.02
N ILE A 268 6.75 7.55 -11.63
CA ILE A 268 6.09 6.95 -12.80
C ILE A 268 7.04 6.87 -13.99
N ALA A 269 7.78 7.94 -14.29
CA ALA A 269 8.76 7.96 -15.37
C ALA A 269 9.91 6.97 -15.11
N ALA A 270 10.37 6.84 -13.88
CA ALA A 270 11.34 5.82 -13.49
C ALA A 270 10.77 4.41 -13.70
N SER A 271 9.51 4.15 -13.31
CA SER A 271 8.83 2.86 -13.55
C SER A 271 8.80 2.50 -15.04
N ALA A 272 8.44 3.47 -15.89
CA ALA A 272 8.36 3.27 -17.34
C ALA A 272 9.69 2.88 -18.00
N ILE A 273 10.82 3.19 -17.36
CA ILE A 273 12.16 2.82 -17.83
C ILE A 273 12.64 1.53 -17.15
N THR A 274 12.48 1.41 -15.83
CA THR A 274 12.96 0.23 -15.10
C THR A 274 12.24 -1.05 -15.50
N GLY A 275 10.94 -0.96 -15.84
CA GLY A 275 10.16 -2.10 -16.32
C GLY A 275 10.75 -2.78 -17.56
N PRO A 276 10.92 -2.06 -18.70
CA PRO A 276 11.57 -2.63 -19.89
C PRO A 276 13.01 -3.09 -19.65
N VAL A 277 13.77 -2.41 -18.80
CA VAL A 277 15.12 -2.86 -18.45
C VAL A 277 15.05 -4.19 -17.69
N ALA A 278 14.08 -4.36 -16.78
CA ALA A 278 13.85 -5.65 -16.11
C ALA A 278 13.48 -6.76 -17.10
N THR A 279 12.56 -6.50 -18.04
CA THR A 279 12.00 -7.53 -18.92
C THR A 279 12.90 -7.85 -20.12
N CYS A 280 13.58 -6.85 -20.72
CA CYS A 280 14.32 -7.02 -21.98
C CYS A 280 15.83 -7.17 -21.76
N VAL A 281 16.41 -6.51 -20.74
CA VAL A 281 17.86 -6.51 -20.51
C VAL A 281 18.26 -7.62 -19.55
N PHE A 282 17.70 -7.60 -18.34
CA PHE A 282 18.04 -8.55 -17.29
C PHE A 282 17.17 -9.80 -17.30
N LYS A 283 16.02 -9.78 -17.99
CA LYS A 283 15.02 -10.86 -17.98
C LYS A 283 14.74 -11.31 -16.54
N LEU A 284 14.54 -10.31 -15.66
CA LEU A 284 14.34 -10.52 -14.24
C LEU A 284 12.97 -11.17 -14.01
N GLU A 285 12.99 -12.42 -13.55
CA GLU A 285 11.78 -13.18 -13.26
C GLU A 285 11.49 -13.20 -11.76
N MET A 286 10.22 -12.95 -11.42
CA MET A 286 9.69 -13.14 -10.08
C MET A 286 9.13 -14.57 -9.97
N ASN A 287 9.97 -15.52 -9.57
CA ASN A 287 9.57 -16.92 -9.43
C ASN A 287 9.27 -17.32 -7.97
N GLY A 288 9.31 -16.37 -7.02
CA GLY A 288 8.77 -16.52 -5.67
C GLY A 288 7.24 -16.37 -5.64
N ALA A 289 6.68 -16.17 -4.46
CA ALA A 289 5.24 -15.97 -4.30
C ALA A 289 4.74 -14.76 -5.09
N ALA A 290 3.64 -14.90 -5.84
CA ALA A 290 3.08 -13.84 -6.69
C ALA A 290 2.75 -12.55 -5.92
N VAL A 291 2.39 -12.65 -4.63
CA VAL A 291 2.17 -11.50 -3.74
C VAL A 291 3.39 -10.58 -3.67
N SER A 292 4.61 -11.14 -3.76
CA SER A 292 5.87 -10.39 -3.65
C SER A 292 6.11 -9.45 -4.82
N SER A 293 5.57 -9.76 -6.02
CA SER A 293 5.68 -8.91 -7.21
C SER A 293 5.04 -7.53 -7.02
N GLY A 294 3.97 -7.45 -6.21
CA GLY A 294 3.27 -6.21 -5.89
C GLY A 294 3.79 -5.46 -4.66
N MET A 295 4.88 -5.91 -4.04
CA MET A 295 5.40 -5.35 -2.77
C MET A 295 6.61 -4.43 -2.95
N GLY A 296 7.34 -4.52 -4.07
CA GLY A 296 8.56 -3.73 -4.27
C GLY A 296 9.59 -3.92 -3.15
N THR A 297 10.20 -2.83 -2.70
CA THR A 297 11.17 -2.84 -1.59
C THR A 297 10.53 -2.82 -0.20
N CYS A 298 9.21 -2.95 -0.08
CA CYS A 298 8.51 -3.08 1.19
C CYS A 298 9.05 -4.26 1.99
N GLY A 299 9.72 -4.00 3.13
CA GLY A 299 10.42 -5.03 3.89
C GLY A 299 11.39 -5.90 3.07
N LEU A 300 11.82 -5.43 1.91
CA LEU A 300 12.58 -6.17 0.90
C LEU A 300 11.86 -7.42 0.35
N VAL A 301 10.55 -7.55 0.57
CA VAL A 301 9.77 -8.74 0.20
C VAL A 301 9.85 -9.04 -1.31
N GLY A 302 9.79 -8.01 -2.15
CA GLY A 302 9.92 -8.18 -3.59
C GLY A 302 11.27 -8.72 -4.02
N PRO A 303 12.40 -8.05 -3.70
CA PRO A 303 13.75 -8.57 -3.99
C PRO A 303 14.01 -9.94 -3.38
N ILE A 304 13.56 -10.22 -2.16
CA ILE A 304 13.66 -11.53 -1.53
C ILE A 304 12.84 -12.57 -2.29
N GLY A 305 11.64 -12.21 -2.77
CA GLY A 305 10.82 -13.10 -3.60
C GLY A 305 11.52 -13.53 -4.90
N VAL A 306 12.25 -12.62 -5.55
CA VAL A 306 13.09 -12.97 -6.71
C VAL A 306 14.21 -13.93 -6.29
N TRP A 307 14.96 -13.55 -5.26
CA TRP A 307 16.08 -14.35 -4.76
C TRP A 307 15.66 -15.76 -4.35
N THR A 308 14.62 -15.89 -3.54
CA THR A 308 14.15 -17.22 -3.09
C THR A 308 13.55 -18.02 -4.24
N GLY A 309 12.91 -17.36 -5.19
CA GLY A 309 12.36 -17.96 -6.39
C GLY A 309 13.40 -18.56 -7.34
N TRP A 310 14.66 -18.14 -7.27
CA TRP A 310 15.72 -18.77 -8.05
C TRP A 310 15.96 -20.23 -7.64
N ALA A 311 16.06 -20.49 -6.33
CA ALA A 311 16.31 -21.84 -5.82
C ALA A 311 15.04 -22.65 -5.58
N ASN A 312 13.98 -21.98 -5.16
CA ASN A 312 12.71 -22.59 -4.77
C ASN A 312 11.52 -21.82 -5.40
N PRO A 313 11.22 -22.07 -6.69
CA PRO A 313 10.07 -21.44 -7.33
C PRO A 313 8.77 -21.79 -6.60
N SER A 314 7.86 -20.81 -6.50
CA SER A 314 6.54 -21.02 -5.91
C SER A 314 5.70 -21.99 -6.74
N ALA A 315 4.64 -22.54 -6.14
CA ALA A 315 3.73 -23.42 -6.85
C ALA A 315 3.09 -22.73 -8.07
N GLU A 316 2.80 -21.44 -7.96
CA GLU A 316 2.25 -20.61 -9.04
C GLU A 316 3.28 -20.47 -10.18
N ALA A 317 4.54 -20.17 -9.86
CA ALA A 317 5.62 -20.05 -10.86
C ALA A 317 5.93 -21.38 -11.55
N LEU A 318 5.89 -22.50 -10.83
CA LEU A 318 6.06 -23.84 -11.40
C LEU A 318 4.95 -24.18 -12.41
N LEU A 319 3.71 -23.74 -12.17
CA LEU A 319 2.60 -23.91 -13.13
C LEU A 319 2.84 -23.10 -14.42
N ASP A 320 3.53 -21.96 -14.32
CA ASP A 320 3.93 -21.13 -15.47
C ASP A 320 5.24 -21.63 -16.13
N GLY A 321 5.79 -22.75 -15.69
CA GLY A 321 6.97 -23.38 -16.28
C GLY A 321 8.31 -22.90 -15.73
N ALA A 322 8.32 -22.16 -14.62
CA ALA A 322 9.56 -21.75 -13.96
C ALA A 322 10.38 -22.97 -13.49
N GLN A 323 11.69 -22.85 -13.57
CA GLN A 323 12.63 -23.85 -13.09
C GLN A 323 13.58 -23.24 -12.07
N ALA A 324 14.05 -24.07 -11.13
CA ALA A 324 15.09 -23.65 -10.21
C ALA A 324 16.39 -23.38 -10.97
N ILE A 325 17.03 -22.27 -10.68
CA ILE A 325 18.29 -21.84 -11.28
C ILE A 325 19.33 -21.52 -10.21
N ILE A 326 20.59 -21.65 -10.57
CA ILE A 326 21.69 -21.11 -9.76
C ILE A 326 21.95 -19.68 -10.28
N PRO A 327 21.73 -18.65 -9.46
CA PRO A 327 21.88 -17.27 -9.92
C PRO A 327 23.32 -16.94 -10.27
N SER A 328 23.51 -16.30 -11.41
CA SER A 328 24.79 -15.76 -11.85
C SER A 328 25.05 -14.37 -11.24
N ALA A 329 26.28 -13.85 -11.40
CA ALA A 329 26.59 -12.47 -11.01
C ALA A 329 25.73 -11.43 -11.75
N ALA A 330 25.29 -11.73 -12.99
CA ALA A 330 24.40 -10.85 -13.76
C ALA A 330 22.98 -10.79 -13.15
N ASP A 331 22.47 -11.90 -12.62
CA ASP A 331 21.16 -11.95 -11.97
C ASP A 331 21.14 -11.10 -10.68
N TRP A 332 22.18 -11.23 -9.86
CA TRP A 332 22.36 -10.38 -8.67
C TRP A 332 22.52 -8.91 -9.01
N LEU A 333 23.30 -8.60 -10.05
CA LEU A 333 23.45 -7.24 -10.52
C LEU A 333 22.12 -6.68 -11.04
N GLY A 334 21.39 -7.47 -11.82
CA GLY A 334 20.06 -7.12 -12.31
C GLY A 334 19.09 -6.83 -11.17
N LEU A 335 19.04 -7.71 -10.17
CA LEU A 335 18.20 -7.53 -9.00
C LEU A 335 18.54 -6.23 -8.25
N ALA A 336 19.81 -5.96 -7.97
CA ALA A 336 20.25 -4.75 -7.27
C ALA A 336 19.98 -3.49 -8.10
N LEU A 337 20.26 -3.52 -9.41
CA LEU A 337 20.03 -2.39 -10.30
C LEU A 337 18.54 -2.08 -10.43
N ILE A 338 17.69 -3.07 -10.65
CA ILE A 338 16.24 -2.88 -10.84
C ILE A 338 15.54 -2.50 -9.55
N SER A 339 15.96 -3.07 -8.42
CA SER A 339 15.28 -2.82 -7.15
C SER A 339 15.67 -1.49 -6.49
N ILE A 340 16.92 -1.02 -6.67
CA ILE A 340 17.42 0.11 -5.89
C ILE A 340 18.10 1.16 -6.77
N VAL A 341 19.12 0.78 -7.55
CA VAL A 341 20.04 1.75 -8.15
C VAL A 341 19.39 2.55 -9.27
N LEU A 342 18.78 1.89 -10.24
CA LEU A 342 18.09 2.57 -11.36
C LEU A 342 16.90 3.38 -10.89
N PRO A 343 15.99 2.88 -10.02
CA PRO A 343 14.94 3.68 -9.40
C PRO A 343 15.47 4.96 -8.74
N ALA A 344 16.54 4.85 -7.95
CA ALA A 344 17.13 5.99 -7.25
C ALA A 344 17.67 7.06 -8.23
N ILE A 345 18.46 6.63 -9.22
CA ILE A 345 19.07 7.53 -10.19
C ILE A 345 18.02 8.20 -11.07
N LEU A 346 17.10 7.40 -11.64
CA LEU A 346 16.08 7.91 -12.57
C LEU A 346 15.11 8.85 -11.86
N ALA A 347 14.59 8.46 -10.69
CA ALA A 347 13.69 9.32 -9.94
C ALA A 347 14.39 10.63 -9.49
N TRP A 348 15.66 10.56 -9.09
CA TRP A 348 16.43 11.76 -8.76
C TRP A 348 16.60 12.70 -9.98
N LEU A 349 16.94 12.14 -11.15
CA LEU A 349 17.09 12.93 -12.38
C LEU A 349 15.75 13.59 -12.78
N PHE A 350 14.67 12.82 -12.82
CA PHE A 350 13.34 13.35 -13.14
C PHE A 350 12.84 14.31 -12.05
N GLY A 351 13.12 14.02 -10.78
CA GLY A 351 12.81 14.91 -9.66
C GLY A 351 13.52 16.26 -9.78
N ARG A 352 14.81 16.26 -10.15
CA ARG A 352 15.55 17.51 -10.44
C ARG A 352 14.96 18.26 -11.62
N LEU A 353 14.57 17.55 -12.67
CA LEU A 353 13.93 18.17 -13.83
C LEU A 353 12.59 18.81 -13.45
N CYS A 354 11.74 18.08 -12.73
CA CYS A 354 10.45 18.59 -12.27
C CYS A 354 10.59 19.81 -11.32
N ARG A 355 11.62 19.83 -10.46
CA ARG A 355 11.94 21.01 -9.63
C ARG A 355 12.42 22.19 -10.47
N LYS A 356 13.27 21.99 -11.49
CA LYS A 356 13.70 23.04 -12.42
C LYS A 356 12.53 23.62 -13.21
N LEU A 357 11.55 22.80 -13.58
CA LEU A 357 10.32 23.23 -14.27
C LEU A 357 9.30 23.89 -13.32
N GLY A 358 9.58 23.98 -12.02
CA GLY A 358 8.67 24.54 -11.03
C GLY A 358 7.42 23.67 -10.75
N TRP A 359 7.42 22.39 -11.18
CA TRP A 359 6.31 21.47 -10.95
C TRP A 359 6.31 20.91 -9.52
N ILE A 360 7.49 20.78 -8.92
CA ILE A 360 7.71 20.36 -7.54
C ILE A 360 8.41 21.49 -6.80
N LYS A 361 7.80 21.94 -5.71
CA LYS A 361 8.34 23.01 -4.86
C LYS A 361 8.89 22.40 -3.56
N ASP A 362 9.73 23.17 -2.87
CA ASP A 362 10.22 22.77 -1.55
C ASP A 362 9.04 22.65 -0.57
N GLY A 363 9.01 21.53 0.15
CA GLY A 363 7.91 21.16 1.06
C GLY A 363 6.78 20.34 0.46
N ASP A 364 6.66 20.22 -0.88
CA ASP A 364 5.60 19.41 -1.53
C ASP A 364 5.70 17.92 -1.21
N LEU A 365 6.88 17.44 -0.83
CA LEU A 365 7.16 16.02 -0.53
C LEU A 365 7.31 15.76 0.98
N LYS A 366 7.09 16.77 1.83
CA LYS A 366 7.24 16.62 3.27
C LYS A 366 6.16 15.69 3.82
N LEU A 367 6.59 14.65 4.54
CA LEU A 367 5.70 13.78 5.30
C LEU A 367 5.23 14.47 6.58
N ASN A 368 4.00 14.20 7.01
CA ASN A 368 3.40 14.75 8.22
C ASN A 368 3.89 14.02 9.47
#